data_8c529e33a0b9e4e5dd4cd4daece37bb5
#
_entry.id   8c529e33a0b9e4e5dd4cd4daece37bb5
#
_cell.length_a   1.000
_cell.length_b   1.000
_cell.length_c   1.000
_cell.angle_alpha   90.00
_cell.angle_beta   90.00
_cell.angle_gamma   90.00
#
_symmetry.space_group_name_H-M   'P 1'
#
loop_
_entity.id
_entity.type
_entity.pdbx_description
1 polymer ?
#
loop_
_entity_poly.entity_id
_entity_poly.type
_entity_poly.pdbx_seq_one_letter_code
_entity_poly.pdbx_strand_id
1 'polypeptide(L)'
;AFIGGVGARPIPDKPNLGTIGERLNANTIAIVSGNPNGTYLNIAYDLSAVLDNGDDFRVLPVIGKGGGQNIRDVRFLKGVDLGITQSVILNEFRETNEIGNIDEQIVYIAKLFNEEMHIVVRADSRIESVEQLAGKKVNFSDPGSGSQISTRNIFKRLGIQAQEVNMGQGDAFEKIKSGEIAATILIAGKAAGSMGKLKAADGFRFLPVPFAKQLQNDYLPATLEHDDYPNMVDAGASVGTVAVGAVLIAYNWPRQSERYSRIAKFVDAFFPKLAELQKPPRHPKWHETNLAAVVPGWTRFAAAEEWLVHNRPQQSAAAVASREQFNQFLAAQHSLGKTDKTGANNEQLFQEFVKWQAQKRP
;
A
#
# COMPACT_ATOMS: atom_id res chain seq x y z
N ALA A 1 -66.49 -41.12 17.60
CA ALA A 1 -65.89 -39.92 16.95
C ALA A 1 -64.71 -39.47 17.73
N PHE A 2 -63.48 -39.68 17.17
CA PHE A 2 -62.26 -39.15 17.72
C PHE A 2 -62.04 -37.78 17.10
N ILE A 3 -62.03 -36.73 17.92
CA ILE A 3 -61.59 -35.39 17.53
C ILE A 3 -60.11 -35.34 17.81
N GLY A 4 -59.30 -35.48 16.75
CA GLY A 4 -57.85 -35.28 16.81
C GLY A 4 -57.52 -33.80 17.05
N GLY A 5 -56.94 -33.48 18.23
CA GLY A 5 -56.43 -32.15 18.52
C GLY A 5 -55.28 -31.83 17.60
N VAL A 6 -55.42 -30.79 16.79
CA VAL A 6 -54.31 -30.19 16.01
C VAL A 6 -53.39 -29.52 17.01
N GLY A 7 -52.29 -30.19 17.34
CA GLY A 7 -51.22 -29.58 18.15
C GLY A 7 -50.71 -28.30 17.47
N ALA A 8 -50.85 -27.19 18.15
CA ALA A 8 -50.24 -25.92 17.71
C ALA A 8 -48.74 -26.12 17.53
N ARG A 9 -48.20 -25.84 16.33
CA ARG A 9 -46.77 -25.80 16.10
C ARG A 9 -46.18 -24.73 17.01
N PRO A 10 -45.09 -25.02 17.75
CA PRO A 10 -44.44 -24.02 18.55
C PRO A 10 -44.03 -22.85 17.64
N ILE A 11 -44.43 -21.66 18.02
CA ILE A 11 -43.97 -20.41 17.36
C ILE A 11 -42.48 -20.37 17.65
N PRO A 12 -41.61 -20.27 16.60
CA PRO A 12 -40.17 -20.15 16.83
C PRO A 12 -39.88 -18.92 17.70
N ASP A 13 -39.05 -19.12 18.72
CA ASP A 13 -38.65 -18.02 19.59
C ASP A 13 -38.15 -16.84 18.74
N LYS A 14 -38.66 -15.63 19.06
CA LYS A 14 -38.19 -14.43 18.37
C LYS A 14 -36.68 -14.33 18.55
N PRO A 15 -35.91 -14.14 17.45
CA PRO A 15 -34.48 -14.02 17.57
C PRO A 15 -34.12 -12.89 18.52
N ASN A 16 -33.20 -13.14 19.45
CA ASN A 16 -32.66 -12.09 20.34
C ASN A 16 -31.83 -11.12 19.51
N LEU A 17 -32.42 -10.01 19.11
CA LEU A 17 -31.77 -8.99 18.27
C LEU A 17 -30.48 -8.40 18.92
N GLY A 18 -30.39 -8.39 20.26
CA GLY A 18 -29.18 -7.98 20.99
C GLY A 18 -28.01 -8.92 20.70
N THR A 19 -28.22 -10.23 20.81
CA THR A 19 -27.16 -11.23 20.56
C THR A 19 -26.73 -11.28 19.10
N ILE A 20 -27.64 -11.04 18.16
CA ILE A 20 -27.30 -10.91 16.72
C ILE A 20 -26.44 -9.68 16.51
N GLY A 21 -26.84 -8.52 17.04
CA GLY A 21 -26.08 -7.28 16.90
C GLY A 21 -24.68 -7.38 17.52
N GLU A 22 -24.57 -7.96 18.71
CA GLU A 22 -23.29 -8.20 19.38
C GLU A 22 -22.38 -9.09 18.53
N ARG A 23 -22.90 -10.21 18.00
CA ARG A 23 -22.13 -11.12 17.15
C ARG A 23 -21.64 -10.46 15.86
N LEU A 24 -22.50 -9.73 15.17
CA LEU A 24 -22.15 -9.02 13.96
C LEU A 24 -21.06 -7.96 14.21
N ASN A 25 -21.20 -7.18 15.29
CA ASN A 25 -20.20 -6.18 15.64
C ASN A 25 -18.85 -6.79 16.05
N ALA A 26 -18.87 -7.90 16.81
CA ALA A 26 -17.64 -8.60 17.21
C ALA A 26 -16.88 -9.22 16.02
N ASN A 27 -17.57 -9.51 14.92
CA ASN A 27 -17.02 -10.19 13.76
C ASN A 27 -16.83 -9.27 12.54
N THR A 28 -17.07 -7.97 12.68
CA THR A 28 -16.92 -7.02 11.56
C THR A 28 -15.74 -6.10 11.79
N ILE A 29 -14.88 -5.98 10.78
CA ILE A 29 -13.75 -5.06 10.72
C ILE A 29 -14.02 -4.00 9.65
N ALA A 30 -13.83 -2.73 9.98
CA ALA A 30 -13.91 -1.62 9.05
C ALA A 30 -12.51 -1.13 8.69
N ILE A 31 -12.20 -1.08 7.38
CA ILE A 31 -10.93 -0.62 6.84
C ILE A 31 -11.16 0.69 6.09
N VAL A 32 -10.66 1.81 6.63
CA VAL A 32 -10.65 3.07 5.89
C VAL A 32 -9.57 3.03 4.82
N SER A 33 -9.97 3.29 3.58
CA SER A 33 -9.15 3.11 2.38
C SER A 33 -8.86 4.44 1.67
N GLY A 34 -9.05 4.54 0.38
CA GLY A 34 -8.83 5.73 -0.43
C GLY A 34 -10.07 6.12 -1.22
N ASN A 35 -9.91 7.10 -2.10
CA ASN A 35 -10.95 7.44 -3.04
C ASN A 35 -11.12 6.33 -4.11
N PRO A 36 -12.26 6.29 -4.83
CA PRO A 36 -12.55 5.24 -5.80
C PRO A 36 -11.57 5.14 -6.99
N ASN A 37 -10.77 6.18 -7.24
CA ASN A 37 -9.79 6.21 -8.32
C ASN A 37 -8.38 5.75 -7.87
N GLY A 38 -8.19 5.48 -6.58
CA GLY A 38 -6.94 5.02 -6.00
C GLY A 38 -6.88 3.51 -5.80
N THR A 39 -5.72 3.02 -5.42
CA THR A 39 -5.46 1.58 -5.22
C THR A 39 -6.05 1.07 -3.90
N TYR A 40 -6.10 1.89 -2.84
CA TYR A 40 -6.49 1.45 -1.49
C TYR A 40 -7.89 0.85 -1.42
N LEU A 41 -8.87 1.41 -2.15
CA LEU A 41 -10.22 0.87 -2.13
C LEU A 41 -10.27 -0.51 -2.78
N ASN A 42 -9.53 -0.73 -3.87
CA ASN A 42 -9.43 -2.04 -4.52
C ASN A 42 -8.81 -3.09 -3.57
N ILE A 43 -7.75 -2.71 -2.85
CA ILE A 43 -7.10 -3.58 -1.86
C ILE A 43 -8.06 -3.93 -0.71
N ALA A 44 -8.78 -2.95 -0.17
CA ALA A 44 -9.77 -3.18 0.88
C ALA A 44 -10.96 -4.03 0.40
N TYR A 45 -11.39 -3.84 -0.86
CA TYR A 45 -12.40 -4.67 -1.49
C TYR A 45 -11.92 -6.12 -1.68
N ASP A 46 -10.68 -6.33 -2.12
CA ASP A 46 -10.11 -7.66 -2.25
C ASP A 46 -10.06 -8.39 -0.90
N LEU A 47 -9.68 -7.68 0.18
CA LEU A 47 -9.73 -8.22 1.53
C LEU A 47 -11.16 -8.63 1.91
N SER A 48 -12.17 -7.79 1.66
CA SER A 48 -13.56 -8.15 1.87
C SER A 48 -13.93 -9.41 1.10
N ALA A 49 -13.68 -9.42 -0.21
CA ALA A 49 -14.09 -10.51 -1.09
C ALA A 49 -13.43 -11.86 -0.78
N VAL A 50 -12.23 -11.86 -0.18
CA VAL A 50 -11.48 -13.09 0.16
C VAL A 50 -11.70 -13.52 1.60
N LEU A 51 -11.90 -12.57 2.52
CA LEU A 51 -11.96 -12.86 3.95
C LEU A 51 -13.37 -13.00 4.49
N ASP A 52 -14.38 -12.44 3.82
CA ASP A 52 -15.76 -12.54 4.29
C ASP A 52 -16.21 -14.00 4.40
N ASN A 53 -16.77 -14.35 5.55
CA ASN A 53 -17.30 -15.66 5.86
C ASN A 53 -18.67 -15.53 6.56
N GLY A 54 -19.63 -14.91 5.87
CA GLY A 54 -20.97 -14.67 6.38
C GLY A 54 -20.98 -13.88 7.68
N ASP A 55 -21.65 -14.44 8.71
CA ASP A 55 -21.72 -13.79 10.03
C ASP A 55 -20.50 -14.03 10.93
N ASP A 56 -19.60 -14.95 10.54
CA ASP A 56 -18.47 -15.32 11.36
C ASP A 56 -17.30 -14.34 11.24
N PHE A 57 -17.16 -13.73 10.07
CA PHE A 57 -16.16 -12.68 9.84
C PHE A 57 -16.52 -11.83 8.62
N ARG A 58 -16.42 -10.51 8.75
CA ARG A 58 -16.70 -9.55 7.69
C ARG A 58 -15.69 -8.44 7.65
N VAL A 59 -15.30 -8.02 6.44
CA VAL A 59 -14.48 -6.83 6.19
C VAL A 59 -15.31 -5.80 5.44
N LEU A 60 -15.44 -4.61 6.01
CA LEU A 60 -16.15 -3.48 5.40
C LEU A 60 -15.13 -2.48 4.86
N PRO A 61 -14.97 -2.38 3.54
CA PRO A 61 -14.22 -1.29 2.92
C PRO A 61 -14.95 0.04 3.12
N VAL A 62 -14.24 1.02 3.69
CA VAL A 62 -14.76 2.38 3.89
C VAL A 62 -14.00 3.32 2.97
N ILE A 63 -14.71 4.10 2.17
CA ILE A 63 -14.12 5.14 1.33
C ILE A 63 -13.53 6.21 2.23
N GLY A 64 -12.26 6.56 1.99
CA GLY A 64 -11.52 7.60 2.68
C GLY A 64 -10.74 8.47 1.71
N LYS A 65 -9.85 9.29 2.22
CA LYS A 65 -8.92 10.10 1.39
C LYS A 65 -7.53 9.49 1.30
N GLY A 66 -7.28 8.44 2.08
CA GLY A 66 -5.93 7.89 2.23
C GLY A 66 -5.05 8.78 3.10
N GLY A 67 -3.77 8.44 3.17
CA GLY A 67 -2.75 9.27 3.80
C GLY A 67 -3.03 9.67 5.25
N GLY A 68 -2.87 10.96 5.52
CA GLY A 68 -2.99 11.51 6.87
C GLY A 68 -4.39 11.45 7.45
N GLN A 69 -5.44 11.53 6.61
CA GLN A 69 -6.80 11.38 7.13
C GLN A 69 -7.04 9.99 7.71
N ASN A 70 -6.57 8.94 7.03
CA ASN A 70 -6.74 7.58 7.52
C ASN A 70 -6.05 7.34 8.87
N ILE A 71 -4.91 7.98 9.11
CA ILE A 71 -4.24 7.93 10.42
C ILE A 71 -5.13 8.55 11.50
N ARG A 72 -5.73 9.73 11.24
CA ARG A 72 -6.66 10.38 12.15
C ARG A 72 -7.91 9.53 12.38
N ASP A 73 -8.45 8.92 11.33
CA ASP A 73 -9.64 8.08 11.39
C ASP A 73 -9.39 6.83 12.24
N VAL A 74 -8.27 6.14 12.05
CA VAL A 74 -7.87 5.00 12.89
C VAL A 74 -7.69 5.42 14.36
N ARG A 75 -7.17 6.63 14.58
CA ARG A 75 -6.92 7.13 15.93
C ARG A 75 -8.20 7.57 16.66
N PHE A 76 -9.14 8.23 15.99
CA PHE A 76 -10.22 8.98 16.62
C PHE A 76 -11.63 8.56 16.20
N LEU A 77 -11.80 8.01 15.00
CA LEU A 77 -13.14 7.76 14.47
C LEU A 77 -13.71 6.45 15.01
N LYS A 78 -14.88 6.53 15.63
CA LYS A 78 -15.58 5.33 16.10
C LYS A 78 -16.04 4.47 14.92
N GLY A 79 -15.82 3.17 15.03
CA GLY A 79 -16.20 2.22 13.98
C GLY A 79 -15.16 2.01 12.88
N VAL A 80 -14.03 2.70 12.91
CA VAL A 80 -12.84 2.39 12.09
C VAL A 80 -11.88 1.55 12.92
N ASP A 81 -11.47 0.42 12.39
CA ASP A 81 -10.54 -0.50 13.03
C ASP A 81 -9.14 -0.45 12.39
N LEU A 82 -9.10 -0.40 11.06
CA LEU A 82 -7.89 -0.42 10.27
C LEU A 82 -7.88 0.74 9.26
N GLY A 83 -6.69 1.09 8.79
CA GLY A 83 -6.52 2.07 7.72
C GLY A 83 -5.31 1.77 6.85
N ILE A 84 -5.32 2.26 5.61
CA ILE A 84 -4.18 2.17 4.71
C ILE A 84 -3.57 3.56 4.57
N THR A 85 -2.25 3.67 4.79
CA THR A 85 -1.51 4.93 4.69
C THR A 85 -0.13 4.69 4.09
N GLN A 86 0.63 5.77 3.90
CA GLN A 86 2.02 5.70 3.41
C GLN A 86 3.00 5.80 4.59
N SER A 87 4.09 5.04 4.53
CA SER A 87 5.10 5.00 5.59
C SER A 87 5.71 6.39 5.90
N VAL A 88 5.92 7.20 4.88
CA VAL A 88 6.46 8.57 5.04
C VAL A 88 5.51 9.48 5.81
N ILE A 89 4.21 9.27 5.68
CA ILE A 89 3.21 10.09 6.40
C ILE A 89 3.17 9.74 7.88
N LEU A 90 3.39 8.47 8.23
CA LEU A 90 3.58 8.08 9.63
C LEU A 90 4.76 8.84 10.27
N ASN A 91 5.88 8.94 9.55
CA ASN A 91 7.05 9.69 10.01
C ASN A 91 6.75 11.18 10.15
N GLU A 92 6.02 11.78 9.22
CA GLU A 92 5.61 13.18 9.29
C GLU A 92 4.70 13.46 10.50
N PHE A 93 3.75 12.58 10.80
CA PHE A 93 2.89 12.70 11.98
C PHE A 93 3.68 12.57 13.29
N ARG A 94 4.74 11.77 13.31
CA ARG A 94 5.67 11.69 14.44
C ARG A 94 6.43 13.01 14.63
N GLU A 95 6.97 13.56 13.56
CA GLU A 95 7.74 14.80 13.59
C GLU A 95 6.87 16.01 13.98
N THR A 96 5.66 16.09 13.47
CA THR A 96 4.75 17.20 13.74
C THR A 96 3.98 17.07 15.06
N ASN A 97 3.95 15.86 15.66
CA ASN A 97 3.18 15.53 16.84
C ASN A 97 1.68 15.91 16.74
N GLU A 98 1.13 15.88 15.53
CA GLU A 98 -0.22 16.36 15.22
C GLU A 98 -1.33 15.63 15.99
N ILE A 99 -1.14 14.33 16.24
CA ILE A 99 -2.13 13.49 16.95
C ILE A 99 -1.61 12.98 18.30
N GLY A 100 -0.61 13.63 18.88
CA GLY A 100 0.07 13.20 20.09
C GLY A 100 1.10 12.10 19.85
N ASN A 101 1.41 11.29 20.86
CA ASN A 101 2.43 10.23 20.76
C ASN A 101 1.98 9.11 19.82
N ILE A 102 2.20 9.30 18.52
CA ILE A 102 1.79 8.33 17.48
C ILE A 102 2.47 6.98 17.64
N ASP A 103 3.71 6.94 18.15
CA ASP A 103 4.50 5.69 18.30
C ASP A 103 3.87 4.69 19.26
N GLU A 104 3.18 5.20 20.29
CA GLU A 104 2.45 4.36 21.25
C GLU A 104 1.06 3.98 20.77
N GLN A 105 0.48 4.78 19.89
CA GLN A 105 -0.93 4.72 19.53
C GLN A 105 -1.22 4.02 18.23
N ILE A 106 -0.30 4.07 17.27
CA ILE A 106 -0.45 3.46 15.96
C ILE A 106 0.59 2.36 15.78
N VAL A 107 0.10 1.22 15.33
CA VAL A 107 0.93 0.06 14.97
C VAL A 107 0.62 -0.37 13.54
N TYR A 108 1.55 -1.01 12.86
CA TYR A 108 1.28 -1.58 11.54
C TYR A 108 0.99 -3.07 11.61
N ILE A 109 0.12 -3.55 10.74
CA ILE A 109 -0.15 -4.98 10.56
C ILE A 109 0.79 -5.57 9.51
N ALA A 110 0.84 -4.94 8.33
CA ALA A 110 1.70 -5.36 7.23
C ALA A 110 2.06 -4.17 6.32
N LYS A 111 3.26 -4.23 5.73
CA LYS A 111 3.58 -3.46 4.53
C LYS A 111 2.90 -4.17 3.35
N LEU A 112 2.06 -3.44 2.60
CA LEU A 112 1.26 -4.03 1.54
C LEU A 112 2.00 -4.01 0.18
N PHE A 113 2.26 -2.84 -0.36
CA PHE A 113 2.87 -2.66 -1.68
C PHE A 113 3.59 -1.31 -1.75
N ASN A 114 4.15 -0.98 -2.91
CA ASN A 114 4.70 0.34 -3.18
C ASN A 114 3.73 1.15 -4.04
N GLU A 115 3.69 2.46 -3.79
CA GLU A 115 2.91 3.43 -4.54
C GLU A 115 3.86 4.34 -5.31
N GLU A 116 3.75 4.31 -6.61
CA GLU A 116 4.57 5.07 -7.52
C GLU A 116 4.04 6.51 -7.67
N MET A 117 4.95 7.47 -7.74
CA MET A 117 4.60 8.86 -8.06
C MET A 117 4.38 9.01 -9.56
N HIS A 118 3.19 9.42 -9.93
CA HIS A 118 2.81 9.72 -11.30
C HIS A 118 2.71 11.23 -11.45
N ILE A 119 3.51 11.82 -12.31
CA ILE A 119 3.40 13.23 -12.69
C ILE A 119 2.98 13.28 -14.15
N VAL A 120 1.84 13.90 -14.42
CA VAL A 120 1.30 14.08 -15.78
C VAL A 120 1.44 15.53 -16.18
N VAL A 121 1.97 15.75 -17.36
CA VAL A 121 2.10 17.05 -18.00
C VAL A 121 1.51 16.98 -19.41
N ARG A 122 1.27 18.14 -20.04
CA ARG A 122 0.90 18.20 -21.44
C ARG A 122 2.09 17.77 -22.31
N ALA A 123 1.84 16.96 -23.33
CA ALA A 123 2.89 16.36 -24.16
C ALA A 123 3.73 17.41 -24.91
N ASP A 124 3.10 18.53 -25.34
CA ASP A 124 3.75 19.63 -26.03
C ASP A 124 4.36 20.68 -25.08
N SER A 125 4.29 20.46 -23.76
CA SER A 125 4.94 21.35 -22.80
C SER A 125 6.47 21.20 -22.88
N ARG A 126 7.19 22.27 -22.56
CA ARG A 126 8.67 22.27 -22.47
C ARG A 126 9.16 21.81 -21.09
N ILE A 127 8.28 21.16 -20.30
CA ILE A 127 8.62 20.69 -18.94
C ILE A 127 9.20 19.28 -19.07
N GLU A 128 10.50 19.14 -18.97
CA GLU A 128 11.20 17.85 -19.14
C GLU A 128 11.72 17.28 -17.83
N SER A 129 11.73 18.07 -16.75
CA SER A 129 12.17 17.64 -15.44
C SER A 129 11.28 18.18 -14.32
N VAL A 130 11.28 17.51 -13.17
CA VAL A 130 10.46 17.89 -12.02
C VAL A 130 10.85 19.27 -11.47
N GLU A 131 12.10 19.67 -11.58
CA GLU A 131 12.63 20.98 -11.15
C GLU A 131 11.97 22.14 -11.92
N GLN A 132 11.59 21.91 -13.18
CA GLN A 132 10.90 22.89 -14.02
C GLN A 132 9.45 23.17 -13.61
N LEU A 133 8.94 22.43 -12.64
CA LEU A 133 7.66 22.72 -11.98
C LEU A 133 7.75 23.84 -10.96
N ALA A 134 8.95 24.32 -10.63
CA ALA A 134 9.13 25.47 -9.74
C ALA A 134 8.39 26.70 -10.26
N GLY A 135 7.62 27.37 -9.39
CA GLY A 135 6.80 28.54 -9.70
C GLY A 135 5.54 28.26 -10.53
N LYS A 136 5.30 27.03 -10.97
CA LYS A 136 4.12 26.66 -11.76
C LYS A 136 2.98 26.17 -10.87
N LYS A 137 1.74 26.32 -11.35
CA LYS A 137 0.57 25.71 -10.71
C LYS A 137 0.58 24.21 -10.93
N VAL A 138 0.61 23.45 -9.86
CA VAL A 138 0.67 21.98 -9.87
C VAL A 138 -0.41 21.42 -8.96
N ASN A 139 -1.21 20.48 -9.47
CA ASN A 139 -2.18 19.78 -8.65
C ASN A 139 -1.51 18.69 -7.82
N PHE A 140 -1.63 18.81 -6.49
CA PHE A 140 -1.13 17.81 -5.52
C PHE A 140 -2.21 16.80 -5.12
N SER A 141 -3.25 16.61 -5.93
CA SER A 141 -4.42 15.79 -5.63
C SER A 141 -5.35 16.38 -4.54
N ASP A 142 -6.24 15.53 -4.01
CA ASP A 142 -7.23 15.95 -3.03
C ASP A 142 -6.60 16.39 -1.70
N PRO A 143 -7.17 17.41 -1.04
CA PRO A 143 -6.70 17.84 0.28
C PRO A 143 -6.73 16.71 1.32
N GLY A 144 -5.64 16.54 2.06
CA GLY A 144 -5.49 15.51 3.10
C GLY A 144 -5.17 14.12 2.56
N SER A 145 -5.06 13.95 1.23
CA SER A 145 -4.67 12.69 0.61
C SER A 145 -3.20 12.34 0.82
N GLY A 146 -2.87 11.06 0.67
CA GLY A 146 -1.48 10.60 0.66
C GLY A 146 -0.66 11.26 -0.44
N SER A 147 -1.25 11.45 -1.63
CA SER A 147 -0.60 12.13 -2.75
C SER A 147 -0.21 13.56 -2.40
N GLN A 148 -1.11 14.34 -1.76
CA GLN A 148 -0.81 15.71 -1.37
C GLN A 148 0.36 15.78 -0.39
N ILE A 149 0.28 15.03 0.70
CA ILE A 149 1.26 15.08 1.79
C ILE A 149 2.63 14.61 1.30
N SER A 150 2.68 13.47 0.62
CA SER A 150 3.94 12.94 0.10
C SER A 150 4.54 13.80 -1.02
N THR A 151 3.71 14.43 -1.87
CA THR A 151 4.20 15.39 -2.87
C THR A 151 4.85 16.60 -2.22
N ARG A 152 4.23 17.18 -1.18
CA ARG A 152 4.83 18.27 -0.40
C ARG A 152 6.17 17.86 0.20
N ASN A 153 6.25 16.65 0.76
CA ASN A 153 7.49 16.10 1.32
C ASN A 153 8.58 15.93 0.26
N ILE A 154 8.26 15.33 -0.89
CA ILE A 154 9.20 15.13 -2.00
C ILE A 154 9.68 16.49 -2.54
N PHE A 155 8.77 17.42 -2.81
CA PHE A 155 9.13 18.73 -3.36
C PHE A 155 9.98 19.55 -2.39
N LYS A 156 9.65 19.52 -1.09
CA LYS A 156 10.47 20.14 -0.04
C LYS A 156 11.90 19.60 -0.04
N ARG A 157 12.07 18.27 -0.13
CA ARG A 157 13.39 17.61 -0.14
C ARG A 157 14.18 17.91 -1.42
N LEU A 158 13.50 18.04 -2.55
CA LEU A 158 14.11 18.40 -3.82
C LEU A 158 14.32 19.91 -3.99
N GLY A 159 13.86 20.75 -3.06
CA GLY A 159 13.96 22.20 -3.14
C GLY A 159 13.03 22.84 -4.18
N ILE A 160 11.94 22.16 -4.56
CA ILE A 160 11.01 22.62 -5.58
C ILE A 160 9.86 23.40 -4.92
N GLN A 161 9.69 24.65 -5.29
CA GLN A 161 8.59 25.50 -4.83
C GLN A 161 7.56 25.68 -5.93
N ALA A 162 6.58 24.79 -6.04
CA ALA A 162 5.45 24.91 -6.94
C ALA A 162 4.30 25.70 -6.28
N GLN A 163 3.41 26.27 -7.11
CA GLN A 163 2.14 26.81 -6.63
C GLN A 163 1.14 25.66 -6.50
N GLU A 164 0.97 25.17 -5.29
CA GLU A 164 0.07 24.05 -5.01
C GLU A 164 -1.38 24.43 -5.28
N VAL A 165 -2.09 23.60 -6.04
CA VAL A 165 -3.54 23.56 -6.13
C VAL A 165 -4.02 22.15 -5.81
N ASN A 166 -5.30 22.00 -5.42
CA ASN A 166 -5.84 20.72 -4.97
C ASN A 166 -7.20 20.46 -5.62
N MET A 167 -7.28 19.36 -6.37
CA MET A 167 -8.49 18.90 -7.02
C MET A 167 -8.38 17.42 -7.39
N GLY A 168 -9.51 16.79 -7.70
CA GLY A 168 -9.55 15.43 -8.23
C GLY A 168 -8.87 15.30 -9.59
N GLN A 169 -8.39 14.09 -9.93
CA GLN A 169 -7.61 13.87 -11.16
C GLN A 169 -8.38 14.19 -12.44
N GLY A 170 -9.71 13.92 -12.48
CA GLY A 170 -10.53 14.24 -13.66
C GLY A 170 -10.51 15.72 -14.01
N ASP A 171 -10.75 16.59 -13.02
CA ASP A 171 -10.71 18.04 -13.21
C ASP A 171 -9.30 18.52 -13.57
N ALA A 172 -8.28 17.91 -12.94
CA ALA A 172 -6.89 18.25 -13.20
C ALA A 172 -6.47 17.96 -14.65
N PHE A 173 -6.93 16.86 -15.24
CA PHE A 173 -6.63 16.56 -16.66
C PHE A 173 -7.21 17.60 -17.61
N GLU A 174 -8.43 18.07 -17.38
CA GLU A 174 -9.02 19.13 -18.19
C GLU A 174 -8.25 20.46 -18.03
N LYS A 175 -7.78 20.76 -16.82
CA LYS A 175 -6.97 21.96 -16.56
C LYS A 175 -5.55 21.88 -17.12
N ILE A 176 -4.98 20.69 -17.26
CA ILE A 176 -3.72 20.49 -17.99
C ILE A 176 -3.94 20.76 -19.48
N LYS A 177 -5.01 20.22 -20.08
CA LYS A 177 -5.33 20.46 -21.51
C LYS A 177 -5.52 21.94 -21.81
N SER A 178 -6.22 22.68 -20.96
CA SER A 178 -6.42 24.12 -21.10
C SER A 178 -5.18 24.95 -20.81
N GLY A 179 -4.14 24.36 -20.17
CA GLY A 179 -2.95 25.08 -19.74
C GLY A 179 -3.13 25.90 -18.47
N GLU A 180 -4.24 25.74 -17.74
CA GLU A 180 -4.48 26.42 -16.46
C GLU A 180 -3.53 25.93 -15.36
N ILE A 181 -3.18 24.63 -15.36
CA ILE A 181 -2.15 24.04 -14.51
C ILE A 181 -1.08 23.36 -15.36
N ALA A 182 0.13 23.34 -14.84
CA ALA A 182 1.29 22.76 -15.54
C ALA A 182 1.36 21.24 -15.42
N ALA A 183 0.96 20.70 -14.28
CA ALA A 183 1.03 19.28 -13.98
C ALA A 183 -0.03 18.85 -12.97
N THR A 184 -0.32 17.56 -12.95
CA THR A 184 -1.01 16.90 -11.85
C THR A 184 -0.19 15.74 -11.33
N ILE A 185 -0.28 15.48 -10.02
CA ILE A 185 0.46 14.44 -9.33
C ILE A 185 -0.51 13.49 -8.64
N LEU A 186 -0.25 12.19 -8.79
CA LEU A 186 -0.89 11.12 -8.04
C LEU A 186 0.17 10.16 -7.52
N ILE A 187 0.12 9.81 -6.25
CA ILE A 187 0.93 8.75 -5.67
C ILE A 187 -0.02 7.60 -5.34
N ALA A 188 0.08 6.52 -6.10
CA ALA A 188 -0.78 5.36 -6.01
C ALA A 188 -0.08 4.13 -6.60
N GLY A 189 -0.53 2.93 -6.22
CA GLY A 189 -0.02 1.70 -6.84
C GLY A 189 -0.34 1.65 -8.33
N LYS A 190 0.66 1.37 -9.13
CA LYS A 190 0.48 1.14 -10.58
C LYS A 190 -0.18 -0.24 -10.83
N ALA A 191 -1.09 -0.42 -11.80
CA ALA A 191 -1.61 0.64 -12.67
C ALA A 191 -2.77 1.38 -11.96
N ALA A 192 -2.59 2.66 -11.68
CA ALA A 192 -3.61 3.46 -10.99
C ALA A 192 -4.80 3.77 -11.94
N GLY A 193 -6.02 3.59 -11.44
CA GLY A 193 -7.23 3.61 -12.27
C GLY A 193 -7.45 4.91 -13.05
N SER A 194 -7.12 6.08 -12.47
CA SER A 194 -7.24 7.36 -13.19
C SER A 194 -6.16 7.53 -14.24
N MET A 195 -4.94 7.07 -13.98
CA MET A 195 -3.80 7.16 -14.90
C MET A 195 -3.93 6.15 -16.05
N GLY A 196 -4.50 4.98 -15.80
CA GLY A 196 -4.76 3.96 -16.83
C GLY A 196 -5.78 4.37 -17.90
N LYS A 197 -6.57 5.41 -17.63
CA LYS A 197 -7.52 5.99 -18.60
C LYS A 197 -6.88 7.00 -19.55
N LEU A 198 -5.66 7.46 -19.25
CA LEU A 198 -4.96 8.45 -20.08
C LEU A 198 -4.40 7.80 -21.34
N LYS A 199 -4.30 8.61 -22.38
CA LYS A 199 -3.67 8.25 -23.65
C LYS A 199 -2.69 9.35 -24.07
N ALA A 200 -1.51 8.96 -24.54
CA ALA A 200 -0.56 9.90 -25.12
C ALA A 200 -1.18 10.66 -26.32
N ALA A 201 -2.04 10.00 -27.08
CA ALA A 201 -2.80 10.61 -28.20
C ALA A 201 -3.73 11.76 -27.75
N ASP A 202 -4.14 11.81 -26.47
CA ASP A 202 -4.93 12.91 -25.90
C ASP A 202 -4.05 14.09 -25.45
N GLY A 203 -2.76 14.06 -25.74
CA GLY A 203 -1.81 15.13 -25.47
C GLY A 203 -1.19 15.10 -24.09
N PHE A 204 -1.10 13.93 -23.45
CA PHE A 204 -0.48 13.74 -22.13
C PHE A 204 0.82 12.93 -22.23
N ARG A 205 1.71 13.16 -21.28
CA ARG A 205 2.86 12.28 -21.00
C ARG A 205 3.20 12.27 -19.52
N PHE A 206 3.87 11.21 -19.08
CA PHE A 206 4.47 11.17 -17.76
C PHE A 206 5.77 11.98 -17.72
N LEU A 207 6.01 12.66 -16.61
CA LEU A 207 7.25 13.37 -16.33
C LEU A 207 8.10 12.50 -15.38
N PRO A 208 9.39 12.25 -15.69
CA PRO A 208 10.25 11.47 -14.81
C PRO A 208 10.58 12.21 -13.51
N VAL A 209 10.79 11.43 -12.45
CA VAL A 209 11.26 11.91 -11.14
C VAL A 209 12.56 11.19 -10.80
N PRO A 210 13.68 11.92 -10.63
CA PRO A 210 14.96 11.30 -10.31
C PRO A 210 14.96 10.76 -8.87
N PHE A 211 15.54 9.57 -8.67
CA PHE A 211 15.77 9.03 -7.34
C PHE A 211 17.00 9.71 -6.72
N ALA A 212 16.83 10.97 -6.34
CA ALA A 212 17.85 11.81 -5.77
C ALA A 212 18.27 11.36 -4.36
N LYS A 213 19.50 11.69 -3.95
CA LYS A 213 20.07 11.34 -2.64
C LYS A 213 19.16 11.78 -1.48
N GLN A 214 18.49 12.93 -1.61
CA GLN A 214 17.60 13.49 -0.59
C GLN A 214 16.34 12.63 -0.34
N LEU A 215 15.99 11.71 -1.25
CA LEU A 215 14.80 10.85 -1.17
C LEU A 215 15.12 9.43 -0.65
N GLN A 216 16.40 9.02 -0.63
CA GLN A 216 16.79 7.62 -0.42
C GLN A 216 16.43 7.02 0.94
N ASN A 217 16.21 7.85 1.97
CA ASN A 217 15.88 7.35 3.31
C ASN A 217 14.44 6.84 3.43
N ASP A 218 13.50 7.42 2.66
CA ASP A 218 12.07 7.16 2.85
C ASP A 218 11.37 6.71 1.57
N TYR A 219 12.01 6.84 0.42
CA TYR A 219 11.48 6.50 -0.89
C TYR A 219 12.34 5.43 -1.57
N LEU A 220 11.77 4.78 -2.56
CA LEU A 220 12.41 3.75 -3.38
C LEU A 220 12.45 4.19 -4.84
N PRO A 221 13.46 3.76 -5.61
CA PRO A 221 13.42 3.94 -7.07
C PRO A 221 12.32 3.06 -7.66
N ALA A 222 11.63 3.58 -8.66
CA ALA A 222 10.57 2.87 -9.38
C ALA A 222 10.52 3.28 -10.84
N THR A 223 9.74 2.55 -11.63
CA THR A 223 9.50 2.83 -13.05
C THR A 223 8.01 2.67 -13.37
N LEU A 224 7.52 3.48 -14.32
CA LEU A 224 6.24 3.29 -14.99
C LEU A 224 6.54 2.68 -16.35
N GLU A 225 5.96 1.53 -16.65
CA GLU A 225 6.29 0.72 -17.81
C GLU A 225 5.11 0.59 -18.77
N HIS A 226 5.38 0.10 -19.98
CA HIS A 226 4.36 -0.17 -20.99
C HIS A 226 3.26 -1.11 -20.45
N ASP A 227 3.63 -2.16 -19.73
CA ASP A 227 2.67 -3.13 -19.18
C ASP A 227 1.73 -2.51 -18.14
N ASP A 228 2.18 -1.46 -17.43
CA ASP A 228 1.35 -0.71 -16.51
C ASP A 228 0.42 0.26 -17.24
N TYR A 229 0.93 0.91 -18.30
CA TYR A 229 0.26 2.00 -19.02
C TYR A 229 0.50 1.94 -20.54
N PRO A 230 -0.09 0.97 -21.24
CA PRO A 230 0.20 0.72 -22.67
C PRO A 230 -0.20 1.87 -23.59
N ASN A 231 -1.10 2.77 -23.16
CA ASN A 231 -1.51 3.93 -23.92
C ASN A 231 -0.68 5.19 -23.62
N MET A 232 0.24 5.14 -22.65
CA MET A 232 1.03 6.29 -22.19
C MET A 232 2.54 6.07 -22.31
N VAL A 233 2.98 4.83 -22.28
CA VAL A 233 4.39 4.45 -22.33
C VAL A 233 4.57 3.50 -23.51
N ASP A 234 5.52 3.79 -24.39
CA ASP A 234 5.81 2.96 -25.55
C ASP A 234 6.38 1.60 -25.15
N ALA A 235 6.16 0.60 -26.01
CA ALA A 235 6.70 -0.73 -25.82
C ALA A 235 8.23 -0.68 -25.71
N GLY A 236 8.77 -1.28 -24.65
CA GLY A 236 10.21 -1.29 -24.36
C GLY A 236 10.75 0.01 -23.74
N ALA A 237 9.92 1.03 -23.56
CA ALA A 237 10.27 2.25 -22.82
C ALA A 237 9.84 2.15 -21.35
N SER A 238 10.42 3.02 -20.51
CA SER A 238 10.03 3.21 -19.12
C SER A 238 10.23 4.66 -18.70
N VAL A 239 9.46 5.10 -17.71
CA VAL A 239 9.60 6.43 -17.10
C VAL A 239 10.07 6.23 -15.66
N GLY A 240 11.26 6.73 -15.33
CA GLY A 240 11.80 6.66 -13.98
C GLY A 240 10.99 7.50 -13.00
N THR A 241 10.74 6.97 -11.83
CA THR A 241 10.00 7.66 -10.76
C THR A 241 10.44 7.19 -9.39
N VAL A 242 9.78 7.66 -8.35
CA VAL A 242 9.97 7.23 -6.96
C VAL A 242 8.71 6.59 -6.41
N ALA A 243 8.86 5.72 -5.44
CA ALA A 243 7.75 5.06 -4.78
C ALA A 243 7.88 5.14 -3.25
N VAL A 244 6.74 4.99 -2.57
CA VAL A 244 6.63 4.94 -1.11
C VAL A 244 5.84 3.70 -0.69
N GLY A 245 6.14 3.13 0.47
CA GLY A 245 5.43 1.94 0.96
C GLY A 245 4.03 2.26 1.48
N ALA A 246 3.03 1.53 0.98
CA ALA A 246 1.69 1.49 1.55
C ALA A 246 1.65 0.52 2.73
N VAL A 247 1.05 0.94 3.84
CA VAL A 247 1.07 0.23 5.13
C VAL A 247 -0.36 0.10 5.67
N LEU A 248 -0.73 -1.10 6.09
CA LEU A 248 -1.96 -1.36 6.82
C LEU A 248 -1.72 -1.10 8.30
N ILE A 249 -2.44 -0.16 8.88
CA ILE A 249 -2.28 0.30 10.26
C ILE A 249 -3.52 0.02 11.12
N ALA A 250 -3.31 -0.03 12.42
CA ALA A 250 -4.33 -0.15 13.46
C ALA A 250 -4.01 0.76 14.63
N TYR A 251 -5.01 1.04 15.47
CA TYR A 251 -4.76 1.59 16.79
C TYR A 251 -4.16 0.48 17.70
N ASN A 252 -3.22 0.84 18.54
CA ASN A 252 -2.56 -0.08 19.47
C ASN A 252 -3.45 -0.38 20.69
N TRP A 253 -4.49 -1.18 20.48
CA TRP A 253 -5.43 -1.54 21.53
C TRP A 253 -4.77 -2.43 22.59
N PRO A 254 -5.15 -2.27 23.88
CA PRO A 254 -4.72 -3.21 24.93
C PRO A 254 -5.14 -4.65 24.58
N ARG A 255 -4.28 -5.62 24.89
CA ARG A 255 -4.48 -7.05 24.55
C ARG A 255 -5.80 -7.63 25.04
N GLN A 256 -6.31 -7.15 26.19
CA GLN A 256 -7.55 -7.64 26.80
C GLN A 256 -8.80 -6.98 26.22
N SER A 257 -8.65 -6.04 25.29
CA SER A 257 -9.80 -5.33 24.70
C SER A 257 -10.46 -6.18 23.61
N GLU A 258 -11.77 -6.04 23.46
CA GLU A 258 -12.54 -6.62 22.36
C GLU A 258 -11.98 -6.17 20.98
N ARG A 259 -11.56 -4.91 20.86
CA ARG A 259 -10.99 -4.39 19.61
C ARG A 259 -9.66 -5.04 19.26
N TYR A 260 -8.80 -5.32 20.24
CA TYR A 260 -7.58 -6.10 19.99
C TYR A 260 -7.93 -7.49 19.45
N SER A 261 -8.84 -8.20 20.10
CA SER A 261 -9.27 -9.54 19.70
C SER A 261 -9.84 -9.57 18.29
N ARG A 262 -10.59 -8.55 17.90
CA ARG A 262 -11.15 -8.41 16.55
C ARG A 262 -10.06 -8.20 15.49
N ILE A 263 -9.06 -7.36 15.77
CA ILE A 263 -7.92 -7.15 14.86
C ILE A 263 -7.04 -8.40 14.80
N ALA A 264 -6.84 -9.12 15.91
CA ALA A 264 -6.13 -10.41 15.92
C ALA A 264 -6.84 -11.44 15.03
N LYS A 265 -8.18 -11.52 15.11
CA LYS A 265 -8.99 -12.38 14.24
C LYS A 265 -8.83 -12.00 12.75
N PHE A 266 -8.70 -10.71 12.45
CA PHE A 266 -8.38 -10.26 11.10
C PHE A 266 -7.01 -10.77 10.63
N VAL A 267 -5.99 -10.71 11.47
CA VAL A 267 -4.65 -11.24 11.14
C VAL A 267 -4.71 -12.73 10.84
N ASP A 268 -5.43 -13.52 11.68
CA ASP A 268 -5.61 -14.95 11.49
C ASP A 268 -6.37 -15.30 10.21
N ALA A 269 -7.29 -14.44 9.79
CA ALA A 269 -8.01 -14.61 8.53
C ALA A 269 -7.18 -14.18 7.31
N PHE A 270 -6.43 -13.07 7.40
CA PHE A 270 -5.73 -12.44 6.28
C PHE A 270 -4.43 -13.17 5.92
N PHE A 271 -3.55 -13.41 6.89
CA PHE A 271 -2.19 -13.87 6.60
C PHE A 271 -2.13 -15.22 5.88
N PRO A 272 -2.92 -16.24 6.26
CA PRO A 272 -2.94 -17.51 5.52
C PRO A 272 -3.48 -17.40 4.09
N LYS A 273 -4.27 -16.37 3.81
CA LYS A 273 -4.93 -16.18 2.52
C LYS A 273 -4.17 -15.26 1.55
N LEU A 274 -2.94 -14.84 1.87
CA LEU A 274 -2.14 -14.00 0.98
C LEU A 274 -1.99 -14.61 -0.41
N ALA A 275 -1.73 -15.91 -0.51
CA ALA A 275 -1.61 -16.60 -1.79
C ALA A 275 -2.90 -16.59 -2.64
N GLU A 276 -4.07 -16.47 -2.01
CA GLU A 276 -5.36 -16.30 -2.69
C GLU A 276 -5.53 -14.86 -3.19
N LEU A 277 -5.14 -13.88 -2.39
CA LEU A 277 -5.12 -12.46 -2.77
C LEU A 277 -4.17 -12.18 -3.95
N GLN A 278 -3.12 -12.96 -4.11
CA GLN A 278 -2.17 -12.82 -5.22
C GLN A 278 -2.67 -13.41 -6.54
N LYS A 279 -3.86 -14.01 -6.60
CA LYS A 279 -4.44 -14.58 -7.82
C LYS A 279 -5.44 -13.63 -8.48
N PRO A 280 -5.55 -13.62 -9.81
CA PRO A 280 -6.64 -12.92 -10.49
C PRO A 280 -8.02 -13.38 -9.98
N PRO A 281 -9.01 -12.50 -9.92
CA PRO A 281 -9.06 -11.13 -10.43
C PRO A 281 -8.60 -10.05 -9.43
N ARG A 282 -7.85 -10.43 -8.38
CA ARG A 282 -7.39 -9.50 -7.34
C ARG A 282 -6.35 -8.53 -7.90
N HIS A 283 -6.18 -7.40 -7.20
CA HIS A 283 -5.30 -6.34 -7.66
C HIS A 283 -3.84 -6.84 -7.78
N PRO A 284 -3.11 -6.56 -8.88
CA PRO A 284 -1.74 -7.06 -9.08
C PRO A 284 -0.75 -6.67 -7.98
N LYS A 285 -0.98 -5.55 -7.31
CA LYS A 285 -0.14 -5.06 -6.20
C LYS A 285 -0.04 -6.03 -5.02
N TRP A 286 -0.91 -7.01 -4.90
CA TRP A 286 -0.77 -8.07 -3.91
C TRP A 286 0.49 -8.92 -4.10
N HIS A 287 1.04 -9.00 -5.30
CA HIS A 287 2.31 -9.69 -5.55
C HIS A 287 3.52 -9.02 -4.87
N GLU A 288 3.41 -7.74 -4.53
CA GLU A 288 4.45 -7.01 -3.80
C GLU A 288 4.36 -7.20 -2.28
N THR A 289 3.26 -7.76 -1.78
CA THR A 289 3.02 -7.93 -0.34
C THR A 289 3.94 -9.00 0.23
N ASN A 290 4.78 -8.58 1.19
CA ASN A 290 5.58 -9.48 2.03
C ASN A 290 5.19 -9.23 3.49
N LEU A 291 4.46 -10.18 4.08
CA LEU A 291 3.96 -10.07 5.46
C LEU A 291 5.08 -9.90 6.49
N ALA A 292 6.28 -10.44 6.21
CA ALA A 292 7.43 -10.32 7.08
C ALA A 292 8.20 -8.98 6.91
N ALA A 293 7.87 -8.18 5.89
CA ALA A 293 8.54 -6.91 5.65
C ALA A 293 8.40 -5.96 6.84
N VAL A 294 9.51 -5.38 7.26
CA VAL A 294 9.57 -4.43 8.37
C VAL A 294 9.30 -3.02 7.88
N VAL A 295 8.54 -2.25 8.64
CA VAL A 295 8.42 -0.80 8.48
C VAL A 295 9.39 -0.16 9.47
N PRO A 296 10.53 0.38 9.01
CA PRO A 296 11.59 0.86 9.89
C PRO A 296 11.08 1.92 10.87
N GLY A 297 11.44 1.77 12.15
CA GLY A 297 11.05 2.70 13.20
C GLY A 297 9.61 2.57 13.70
N TRP A 298 8.84 1.58 13.21
CA TRP A 298 7.44 1.35 13.62
C TRP A 298 7.24 -0.01 14.25
N THR A 299 6.35 -0.06 15.24
CA THR A 299 6.00 -1.31 15.94
C THR A 299 4.93 -2.06 15.17
N ARG A 300 5.14 -3.36 14.98
CA ARG A 300 4.13 -4.25 14.39
C ARG A 300 3.07 -4.57 15.44
N PHE A 301 1.80 -4.73 15.02
CA PHE A 301 0.73 -5.22 15.88
C PHE A 301 1.10 -6.57 16.47
N ALA A 302 0.94 -6.72 17.79
CA ALA A 302 1.49 -7.87 18.51
C ALA A 302 1.00 -9.23 17.97
N ALA A 303 -0.31 -9.36 17.68
CA ALA A 303 -0.82 -10.61 17.10
C ALA A 303 -0.26 -10.90 15.71
N ALA A 304 0.05 -9.88 14.89
CA ALA A 304 0.70 -10.07 13.60
C ALA A 304 2.14 -10.57 13.75
N GLU A 305 2.89 -10.01 14.68
CA GLU A 305 4.25 -10.48 14.98
C GLU A 305 4.24 -11.92 15.53
N GLU A 306 3.35 -12.23 16.46
CA GLU A 306 3.17 -13.57 17.02
C GLU A 306 2.81 -14.58 15.93
N TRP A 307 1.89 -14.23 15.03
CA TRP A 307 1.53 -15.08 13.90
C TRP A 307 2.74 -15.39 13.01
N LEU A 308 3.54 -14.37 12.68
CA LEU A 308 4.74 -14.54 11.86
C LEU A 308 5.81 -15.41 12.56
N VAL A 309 5.96 -15.29 13.88
CA VAL A 309 6.89 -16.12 14.65
C VAL A 309 6.45 -17.58 14.62
N HIS A 310 5.16 -17.86 14.88
CA HIS A 310 4.64 -19.23 14.94
C HIS A 310 4.56 -19.90 13.54
N ASN A 311 4.33 -19.11 12.49
CA ASN A 311 4.20 -19.59 11.11
C ASN A 311 5.46 -19.32 10.27
N ARG A 312 6.56 -18.91 10.89
CA ARG A 312 7.84 -18.94 10.16
C ARG A 312 8.01 -20.36 9.65
N PRO A 313 8.23 -20.55 8.31
CA PRO A 313 8.75 -21.84 7.87
C PRO A 313 9.95 -22.12 8.79
N GLN A 314 9.96 -23.25 9.50
CA GLN A 314 11.18 -23.71 10.11
C GLN A 314 12.22 -23.58 9.01
N GLN A 315 13.18 -22.67 9.19
CA GLN A 315 14.24 -22.52 8.19
C GLN A 315 14.81 -23.92 8.08
N SER A 316 14.39 -24.64 7.04
CA SER A 316 14.93 -25.95 6.78
C SER A 316 16.44 -25.78 6.79
N ALA A 317 17.17 -26.76 7.27
CA ALA A 317 18.64 -26.73 7.22
C ALA A 317 19.14 -26.29 5.80
N ALA A 318 18.33 -26.54 4.77
CA ALA A 318 18.52 -26.06 3.41
C ALA A 318 18.41 -24.52 3.23
N ALA A 319 17.53 -23.83 3.99
CA ALA A 319 17.42 -22.36 3.89
C ALA A 319 18.53 -21.64 4.68
N VAL A 320 18.99 -22.24 5.79
CA VAL A 320 20.18 -21.77 6.53
C VAL A 320 21.43 -21.96 5.68
N ALA A 321 21.57 -23.15 5.07
CA ALA A 321 22.66 -23.45 4.15
C ALA A 321 22.65 -22.53 2.92
N SER A 322 21.47 -22.15 2.40
CA SER A 322 21.31 -21.21 1.29
C SER A 322 21.76 -19.79 1.66
N ARG A 323 21.54 -19.36 2.89
CA ARG A 323 21.99 -18.03 3.37
C ARG A 323 23.49 -17.99 3.65
N GLU A 324 24.06 -19.03 4.21
CA GLU A 324 25.49 -19.19 4.36
C GLU A 324 26.20 -19.26 2.99
N GLN A 325 25.63 -19.99 2.04
CA GLN A 325 26.14 -20.07 0.67
C GLN A 325 26.04 -18.73 -0.05
N PHE A 326 25.00 -17.94 0.16
CA PHE A 326 24.89 -16.58 -0.37
C PHE A 326 25.95 -15.65 0.23
N ASN A 327 26.18 -15.71 1.53
CA ASN A 327 27.25 -14.94 2.18
C ASN A 327 28.65 -15.36 1.68
N GLN A 328 28.86 -16.65 1.44
CA GLN A 328 30.10 -17.15 0.82
C GLN A 328 30.25 -16.69 -0.63
N PHE A 329 29.16 -16.63 -1.39
CA PHE A 329 29.16 -16.08 -2.74
C PHE A 329 29.52 -14.59 -2.73
N LEU A 330 28.95 -13.80 -1.84
CA LEU A 330 29.30 -12.37 -1.69
C LEU A 330 30.77 -12.18 -1.28
N ALA A 331 31.27 -12.99 -0.35
CA ALA A 331 32.68 -12.97 0.06
C ALA A 331 33.62 -13.34 -1.11
N ALA A 332 33.24 -14.32 -1.93
CA ALA A 332 34.00 -14.70 -3.12
C ALA A 332 34.00 -13.61 -4.20
N GLN A 333 32.89 -12.90 -4.38
CA GLN A 333 32.82 -11.72 -5.28
C GLN A 333 33.70 -10.57 -4.79
N HIS A 334 33.72 -10.31 -3.48
CA HIS A 334 34.62 -9.33 -2.85
C HIS A 334 36.09 -9.67 -3.03
N SER A 335 36.47 -10.94 -2.88
CA SER A 335 37.87 -11.38 -3.04
C SER A 335 38.35 -11.35 -4.50
N LEU A 336 37.45 -11.36 -5.47
CA LEU A 336 37.79 -11.28 -6.91
C LEU A 336 37.82 -9.84 -7.45
N GLY A 337 37.71 -8.82 -6.60
CA GLY A 337 37.78 -7.40 -6.99
C GLY A 337 36.63 -6.93 -7.89
N LYS A 338 35.52 -7.67 -7.95
CA LYS A 338 34.36 -7.36 -8.81
C LYS A 338 33.36 -6.39 -8.16
N THR A 339 33.73 -5.73 -7.07
CA THR A 339 32.82 -4.92 -6.24
C THR A 339 32.77 -3.43 -6.55
N ASP A 340 33.28 -2.98 -7.70
CA ASP A 340 33.18 -1.58 -8.13
C ASP A 340 32.02 -1.28 -9.10
N LYS A 341 30.91 -2.04 -9.01
CA LYS A 341 29.64 -1.64 -9.59
C LYS A 341 28.61 -1.39 -8.49
N THR A 342 28.75 -0.25 -7.82
CA THR A 342 27.69 0.42 -7.07
C THR A 342 26.47 0.62 -7.99
N GLY A 343 25.52 -0.32 -7.95
CA GLY A 343 24.29 -0.27 -8.76
C GLY A 343 23.73 -1.62 -9.17
N ALA A 344 24.37 -2.73 -8.83
CA ALA A 344 23.74 -4.03 -9.07
C ALA A 344 22.53 -4.19 -8.14
N ASN A 345 21.33 -4.22 -8.73
CA ASN A 345 20.09 -4.52 -8.06
C ASN A 345 20.23 -5.86 -7.32
N ASN A 346 19.72 -5.97 -6.09
CA ASN A 346 19.71 -7.20 -5.30
C ASN A 346 19.14 -8.40 -6.07
N GLU A 347 18.26 -8.15 -7.02
CA GLU A 347 17.70 -9.15 -7.94
C GLU A 347 18.77 -9.70 -8.90
N GLN A 348 19.64 -8.86 -9.46
CA GLN A 348 20.73 -9.32 -10.33
C GLN A 348 21.76 -10.14 -9.55
N LEU A 349 22.09 -9.73 -8.32
CA LEU A 349 22.96 -10.48 -7.41
C LEU A 349 22.34 -11.83 -7.02
N PHE A 350 21.04 -11.86 -6.81
CA PHE A 350 20.32 -13.10 -6.54
C PHE A 350 20.29 -14.04 -7.76
N GLN A 351 20.07 -13.53 -8.95
CA GLN A 351 20.11 -14.31 -10.19
C GLN A 351 21.54 -14.86 -10.48
N GLU A 352 22.58 -14.09 -10.20
CA GLU A 352 23.97 -14.56 -10.30
C GLU A 352 24.28 -15.64 -9.25
N PHE A 353 23.74 -15.50 -8.04
CA PHE A 353 23.85 -16.52 -6.99
C PHE A 353 23.15 -17.83 -7.38
N VAL A 354 21.95 -17.77 -7.96
CA VAL A 354 21.22 -18.95 -8.45
C VAL A 354 22.00 -19.66 -9.57
N LYS A 355 22.58 -18.90 -10.50
CA LYS A 355 23.46 -19.46 -11.55
C LYS A 355 24.72 -20.10 -10.96
N TRP A 356 25.35 -19.46 -9.98
CA TRP A 356 26.52 -19.99 -9.28
C TRP A 356 26.19 -21.29 -8.51
N GLN A 357 25.01 -21.38 -7.88
CA GLN A 357 24.55 -22.60 -7.22
C GLN A 357 24.34 -23.75 -8.22
N ALA A 358 23.76 -23.44 -9.39
CA ALA A 358 23.52 -24.44 -10.43
C ALA A 358 24.83 -25.02 -11.00
N GLN A 359 25.91 -24.25 -11.02
CA GLN A 359 27.24 -24.69 -11.47
C GLN A 359 28.00 -25.54 -10.44
N LYS A 360 27.58 -25.54 -9.17
CA LYS A 360 28.20 -26.33 -8.07
C LYS A 360 27.46 -27.63 -7.76
N ARG A 361 26.38 -27.96 -8.46
CA ARG A 361 25.78 -29.31 -8.36
C ARG A 361 26.56 -30.25 -9.25
N PRO A 362 27.12 -31.37 -8.68
CA PRO A 362 27.84 -32.38 -9.43
C PRO A 362 26.93 -33.10 -10.44
#